data_30a845fe50d58ad9e7a3e0ab45bbee5e
#
_entry.id   30a845fe50d58ad9e7a3e0ab45bbee5e
#
_cell.length_a   1.000
_cell.length_b   1.000
_cell.length_c   1.000
_cell.angle_alpha   90.00
_cell.angle_beta   90.00
_cell.angle_gamma   90.00
#
_symmetry.space_group_name_H-M   'P 1'
#
loop_
_entity.id
_entity.type
_entity.pdbx_description
1 polymer ?
#
loop_
_entity_poly.entity_id
_entity_poly.type
_entity_poly.pdbx_seq_one_letter_code
_entity_poly.pdbx_strand_id
1 'polypeptide(L)'
;MPPCQRKDILQIASATRKHVLKGTHHLMTSRRLYELVLENGLSASPFVWRVRYALAHKGLTFESMPLGFTDIPKVFAGRYKTVPVLAENDQTIVDSWAIVDHLERAHPDRPALFSGPEEYAMVRLFDACFTVDMIRKLFALDIHNAARPEDRPYYRESREQRFLKGTPLEAYVDGRETRLPVVRETLTPLRLQLSRNPFLGGPKPNYADYIAFGLFQWVASVNTLPPLAKDDSPLRSWLDRVADLYDGLGRDPRMKPLFEG
;
A
#
# COMPACT_ATOMS: atom_id res chain seq x y z
N MET A 1 -30.71 -18.04 42.71
CA MET A 1 -29.99 -18.00 41.42
C MET A 1 -28.51 -18.08 41.71
N PRO A 2 -27.78 -19.13 41.33
CA PRO A 2 -26.34 -19.29 41.63
C PRO A 2 -25.44 -18.60 40.58
N PRO A 3 -24.22 -18.20 40.94
CA PRO A 3 -23.29 -17.49 40.06
C PRO A 3 -22.60 -18.45 39.09
N CYS A 4 -22.50 -18.03 37.82
CA CYS A 4 -21.83 -18.76 36.76
C CYS A 4 -20.30 -18.74 36.96
N GLN A 5 -19.69 -19.93 36.93
CA GLN A 5 -18.29 -20.15 37.24
C GLN A 5 -17.36 -19.74 36.09
N ARG A 6 -16.39 -18.88 36.40
CA ARG A 6 -15.17 -18.61 35.64
C ARG A 6 -14.19 -19.80 35.82
N LYS A 7 -14.27 -20.87 35.07
CA LYS A 7 -13.30 -21.97 35.22
C LYS A 7 -13.05 -22.82 33.98
N ASP A 8 -13.12 -22.32 32.75
CA ASP A 8 -12.82 -23.17 31.57
C ASP A 8 -11.93 -22.58 30.48
N ILE A 9 -11.08 -21.57 30.80
CA ILE A 9 -10.12 -20.99 29.80
C ILE A 9 -8.63 -21.23 30.20
N LEU A 10 -8.36 -22.05 31.20
CA LEU A 10 -6.98 -22.23 31.72
C LEU A 10 -6.44 -23.66 31.59
N GLN A 11 -6.89 -24.47 30.65
CA GLN A 11 -6.43 -25.89 30.56
C GLN A 11 -5.89 -26.34 29.20
N ILE A 12 -5.33 -25.46 28.36
CA ILE A 12 -4.54 -25.87 27.18
C ILE A 12 -3.19 -25.12 27.17
N ALA A 13 -2.47 -25.16 28.26
CA ALA A 13 -1.09 -24.70 28.33
C ALA A 13 -0.29 -25.42 29.39
N SER A 14 -0.13 -26.73 29.22
CA SER A 14 0.79 -27.50 30.12
C SER A 14 1.22 -28.78 29.43
N ALA A 15 2.23 -28.73 28.61
CA ALA A 15 3.24 -29.78 28.42
C ALA A 15 4.26 -29.38 27.32
N THR A 16 5.32 -28.67 27.65
CA THR A 16 6.66 -29.04 27.17
C THR A 16 7.71 -28.39 28.09
N ARG A 17 8.51 -29.27 28.70
CA ARG A 17 9.56 -28.90 29.67
C ARG A 17 10.79 -28.31 29.01
N LYS A 18 11.27 -27.24 29.61
CA LYS A 18 12.65 -26.80 29.91
C LYS A 18 13.79 -27.39 29.07
N HIS A 19 14.37 -26.47 28.23
CA HIS A 19 15.83 -26.35 28.16
C HIS A 19 16.16 -24.87 28.25
N VAL A 20 16.76 -24.46 29.37
CA VAL A 20 17.30 -23.11 29.61
C VAL A 20 18.62 -23.04 28.87
N LEU A 21 18.61 -22.39 27.71
CA LEU A 21 19.81 -21.79 27.12
C LEU A 21 19.73 -20.29 27.42
N LYS A 22 20.69 -19.82 28.23
CA LYS A 22 21.00 -18.40 28.39
C LYS A 22 21.51 -17.88 27.05
N GLY A 23 20.62 -17.34 26.25
CA GLY A 23 20.92 -16.58 25.03
C GLY A 23 20.17 -15.25 25.15
N THR A 24 20.87 -14.16 24.97
CA THR A 24 20.36 -12.80 24.84
C THR A 24 19.01 -12.77 24.15
N HIS A 25 17.94 -12.50 24.88
CA HIS A 25 16.63 -12.19 24.33
C HIS A 25 16.77 -10.89 23.53
N HIS A 26 17.11 -11.02 22.27
CA HIS A 26 16.75 -10.01 21.27
C HIS A 26 15.21 -10.07 21.23
N LEU A 27 14.55 -9.12 21.87
CA LEU A 27 13.11 -8.92 21.76
C LEU A 27 12.82 -8.75 20.28
N MET A 28 12.31 -9.79 19.63
CA MET A 28 11.86 -9.74 18.25
C MET A 28 10.77 -8.68 18.20
N THR A 29 11.09 -7.51 17.71
CA THR A 29 10.12 -6.42 17.52
C THR A 29 8.99 -6.95 16.68
N SER A 30 7.81 -7.10 17.28
CA SER A 30 6.62 -7.56 16.58
C SER A 30 6.03 -6.41 15.79
N ARG A 31 6.17 -6.44 14.45
CA ARG A 31 5.51 -5.49 13.54
C ARG A 31 4.41 -6.19 12.78
N ARG A 32 3.22 -5.61 12.79
CA ARG A 32 2.07 -6.06 11.99
C ARG A 32 1.58 -4.92 11.12
N LEU A 33 1.52 -5.16 9.82
CA LEU A 33 0.97 -4.20 8.86
C LEU A 33 -0.41 -4.68 8.42
N TYR A 34 -1.44 -3.95 8.82
CA TYR A 34 -2.81 -4.20 8.37
C TYR A 34 -3.01 -3.59 7.00
N GLU A 35 -3.47 -4.39 6.07
CA GLU A 35 -3.53 -4.04 4.66
C GLU A 35 -4.80 -4.52 3.98
N LEU A 36 -5.27 -3.71 3.02
CA LEU A 36 -6.41 -4.06 2.20
C LEU A 36 -6.01 -5.06 1.12
N VAL A 37 -6.75 -6.17 1.04
CA VAL A 37 -6.56 -7.18 0.01
C VAL A 37 -7.85 -7.43 -0.77
N LEU A 38 -7.68 -7.84 -2.03
CA LEU A 38 -8.72 -8.29 -2.93
C LEU A 38 -9.06 -9.77 -2.71
N GLU A 39 -10.05 -10.28 -3.44
CA GLU A 39 -10.46 -11.69 -3.42
C GLU A 39 -9.28 -12.64 -3.71
N ASN A 40 -8.39 -12.26 -4.62
CA ASN A 40 -7.19 -13.03 -4.97
C ASN A 40 -6.00 -12.85 -4.01
N GLY A 41 -6.17 -12.10 -2.93
CA GLY A 41 -5.13 -11.83 -1.92
C GLY A 41 -4.11 -10.76 -2.31
N LEU A 42 -4.23 -10.11 -3.47
CA LEU A 42 -3.37 -8.98 -3.82
C LEU A 42 -3.71 -7.74 -3.00
N SER A 43 -2.67 -7.00 -2.58
CA SER A 43 -2.87 -5.71 -1.90
C SER A 43 -3.40 -4.65 -2.86
N ALA A 44 -4.54 -4.05 -2.50
CA ALA A 44 -5.27 -3.09 -3.33
C ALA A 44 -5.19 -1.65 -2.80
N SER A 45 -4.12 -1.29 -2.12
CA SER A 45 -3.95 0.06 -1.59
C SER A 45 -2.60 0.65 -1.98
N PRO A 46 -2.57 1.79 -2.71
CA PRO A 46 -1.33 2.49 -3.00
C PRO A 46 -0.61 2.95 -1.72
N PHE A 47 -1.38 3.27 -0.67
CA PHE A 47 -0.85 3.69 0.63
C PHE A 47 -0.21 2.52 1.41
N VAL A 48 -0.72 1.31 1.26
CA VAL A 48 -0.09 0.10 1.82
C VAL A 48 1.22 -0.19 1.09
N TRP A 49 1.23 -0.13 -0.25
CA TRP A 49 2.43 -0.39 -1.04
C TRP A 49 3.58 0.54 -0.67
N ARG A 50 3.33 1.85 -0.51
CA ARG A 50 4.40 2.79 -0.12
C ARG A 50 4.96 2.50 1.28
N VAL A 51 4.15 1.99 2.21
CA VAL A 51 4.60 1.59 3.55
C VAL A 51 5.38 0.27 3.52
N ARG A 52 4.96 -0.71 2.72
CA ARG A 52 5.73 -1.94 2.49
C ARG A 52 7.16 -1.62 2.02
N TYR A 53 7.27 -0.72 1.04
CA TYR A 53 8.56 -0.27 0.52
C TYR A 53 9.36 0.53 1.55
N ALA A 54 8.73 1.38 2.35
CA ALA A 54 9.39 2.12 3.41
C ALA A 54 9.97 1.18 4.50
N LEU A 55 9.22 0.15 4.90
CA LEU A 55 9.68 -0.88 5.83
C LEU A 55 10.85 -1.68 5.24
N ALA A 56 10.75 -2.10 3.98
CA ALA A 56 11.80 -2.83 3.29
C ALA A 56 13.07 -1.97 3.11
N HIS A 57 12.94 -0.69 2.77
CA HIS A 57 14.04 0.27 2.69
C HIS A 57 14.85 0.33 3.98
N LYS A 58 14.15 0.35 5.11
CA LYS A 58 14.78 0.33 6.43
C LYS A 58 15.25 -1.06 6.88
N GLY A 59 15.04 -2.10 6.08
CA GLY A 59 15.36 -3.48 6.47
C GLY A 59 14.53 -3.98 7.67
N LEU A 60 13.29 -3.51 7.80
CA LEU A 60 12.37 -3.85 8.87
C LEU A 60 11.37 -4.90 8.40
N THR A 61 11.41 -6.08 9.00
CA THR A 61 10.44 -7.15 8.75
C THR A 61 9.10 -6.87 9.43
N PHE A 62 8.01 -7.35 8.86
CA PHE A 62 6.67 -7.24 9.40
C PHE A 62 5.81 -8.46 9.03
N GLU A 63 4.79 -8.71 9.81
CA GLU A 63 3.73 -9.65 9.51
C GLU A 63 2.60 -8.94 8.77
N SER A 64 2.17 -9.47 7.62
CA SER A 64 1.03 -8.95 6.88
C SER A 64 -0.28 -9.41 7.54
N MET A 65 -1.18 -8.46 7.80
CA MET A 65 -2.52 -8.68 8.36
C MET A 65 -3.57 -8.30 7.31
N PRO A 66 -3.97 -9.25 6.44
CA PRO A 66 -4.87 -8.95 5.32
C PRO A 66 -6.29 -8.69 5.81
N LEU A 67 -6.92 -7.65 5.29
CA LEU A 67 -8.30 -7.21 5.58
C LEU A 67 -9.05 -6.93 4.28
N GLY A 68 -10.36 -7.19 4.27
CA GLY A 68 -11.24 -6.63 3.26
C GLY A 68 -11.80 -5.27 3.64
N PHE A 69 -12.54 -4.64 2.74
CA PHE A 69 -13.12 -3.32 2.98
C PHE A 69 -14.04 -3.28 4.20
N THR A 70 -14.83 -4.34 4.42
CA THR A 70 -15.78 -4.42 5.55
C THR A 70 -15.13 -4.86 6.86
N ASP A 71 -13.88 -5.39 6.82
CA ASP A 71 -13.15 -5.80 8.02
C ASP A 71 -12.44 -4.61 8.68
N ILE A 72 -11.97 -3.63 7.89
CA ILE A 72 -11.22 -2.47 8.40
C ILE A 72 -11.94 -1.77 9.56
N PRO A 73 -13.25 -1.44 9.47
CA PRO A 73 -13.97 -0.82 10.58
C PRO A 73 -14.13 -1.73 11.81
N LYS A 74 -14.05 -3.06 11.65
CA LYS A 74 -14.25 -4.02 12.74
C LYS A 74 -12.97 -4.20 13.56
N VAL A 75 -11.82 -4.15 12.88
CA VAL A 75 -10.52 -4.19 13.53
C VAL A 75 -10.35 -2.92 14.37
N PHE A 76 -9.78 -3.04 15.56
CA PHE A 76 -9.62 -1.93 16.52
C PHE A 76 -10.96 -1.32 17.01
N ALA A 77 -12.03 -2.10 17.05
CA ALA A 77 -13.35 -1.69 17.54
C ALA A 77 -13.90 -0.40 16.87
N GLY A 78 -13.69 -0.28 15.56
CA GLY A 78 -14.17 0.85 14.76
C GLY A 78 -13.38 2.15 14.88
N ARG A 79 -12.26 2.13 15.63
CA ARG A 79 -11.43 3.32 15.84
C ARG A 79 -10.81 3.82 14.52
N TYR A 80 -10.43 2.90 13.62
CA TYR A 80 -9.81 3.23 12.34
C TYR A 80 -10.67 2.75 11.17
N LYS A 81 -10.75 3.57 10.14
CA LYS A 81 -11.59 3.33 8.96
C LYS A 81 -10.78 3.14 7.67
N THR A 82 -9.47 3.22 7.76
CA THR A 82 -8.56 3.18 6.60
C THR A 82 -7.32 2.36 6.91
N VAL A 83 -6.65 1.90 5.87
CA VAL A 83 -5.32 1.31 5.90
C VAL A 83 -4.35 2.19 5.11
N PRO A 84 -3.04 2.10 5.36
CA PRO A 84 -2.33 1.19 6.26
C PRO A 84 -2.47 1.52 7.74
N VAL A 85 -2.39 0.48 8.57
CA VAL A 85 -2.20 0.61 10.01
C VAL A 85 -0.99 -0.24 10.37
N LEU A 86 -0.01 0.35 11.03
CA LEU A 86 1.16 -0.35 11.56
C LEU A 86 1.01 -0.52 13.07
N ALA A 87 1.03 -1.76 13.55
CA ALA A 87 1.22 -2.06 14.96
C ALA A 87 2.68 -2.44 15.18
N GLU A 88 3.38 -1.68 16.00
CA GLU A 88 4.76 -1.93 16.38
C GLU A 88 4.89 -1.84 17.90
N ASN A 89 5.27 -2.96 18.53
CA ASN A 89 5.23 -3.09 19.99
C ASN A 89 3.83 -2.72 20.53
N ASP A 90 3.75 -1.76 21.47
CA ASP A 90 2.49 -1.30 22.06
C ASP A 90 1.88 -0.08 21.32
N GLN A 91 2.47 0.33 20.20
CA GLN A 91 2.00 1.48 19.42
C GLN A 91 1.20 1.03 18.20
N THR A 92 0.17 1.80 17.90
CA THR A 92 -0.63 1.64 16.66
C THR A 92 -0.62 2.96 15.91
N ILE A 93 -0.03 2.95 14.73
CA ILE A 93 0.16 4.13 13.89
C ILE A 93 -0.73 3.99 12.65
N VAL A 94 -1.51 5.00 12.35
CA VAL A 94 -2.45 5.04 11.22
C VAL A 94 -2.09 6.16 10.28
N ASP A 95 -2.28 5.94 8.99
CA ASP A 95 -1.87 6.80 7.88
C ASP A 95 -0.43 6.59 7.45
N SER A 96 -0.24 6.55 6.12
CA SER A 96 1.07 6.22 5.53
C SER A 96 2.16 7.24 5.86
N TRP A 97 1.83 8.53 5.97
CA TRP A 97 2.80 9.55 6.39
C TRP A 97 3.13 9.47 7.86
N ALA A 98 2.13 9.29 8.72
CA ALA A 98 2.36 9.10 10.15
C ALA A 98 3.23 7.87 10.42
N ILE A 99 3.04 6.78 9.63
CA ILE A 99 3.89 5.59 9.70
C ILE A 99 5.32 5.92 9.29
N VAL A 100 5.54 6.63 8.18
CA VAL A 100 6.88 7.01 7.71
C VAL A 100 7.59 7.92 8.71
N ASP A 101 6.89 8.91 9.26
CA ASP A 101 7.43 9.78 10.31
C ASP A 101 7.80 8.99 11.58
N HIS A 102 7.01 7.97 11.93
CA HIS A 102 7.33 7.05 13.02
C HIS A 102 8.58 6.24 12.70
N LEU A 103 8.68 5.66 11.50
CA LEU A 103 9.83 4.85 11.10
C LEU A 103 11.14 5.66 11.08
N GLU A 104 11.11 6.91 10.64
CA GLU A 104 12.28 7.80 10.69
C GLU A 104 12.73 8.08 12.12
N ARG A 105 11.80 8.36 13.02
CA ARG A 105 12.12 8.65 14.43
C ARG A 105 12.50 7.43 15.25
N ALA A 106 11.81 6.30 15.04
CA ALA A 106 12.01 5.09 15.85
C ALA A 106 13.23 4.27 15.39
N HIS A 107 13.64 4.43 14.14
CA HIS A 107 14.76 3.67 13.55
C HIS A 107 15.77 4.60 12.84
N PRO A 108 16.40 5.53 13.57
CA PRO A 108 17.35 6.49 12.99
C PRO A 108 18.68 5.85 12.55
N ASP A 109 18.97 4.65 13.05
CA ASP A 109 20.12 3.82 12.72
C ASP A 109 19.95 3.03 11.40
N ARG A 110 18.75 3.04 10.84
CA ARG A 110 18.42 2.38 9.57
C ARG A 110 18.50 3.36 8.39
N PRO A 111 18.63 2.86 7.14
CA PRO A 111 18.64 3.71 5.95
C PRO A 111 17.49 4.73 5.98
N ALA A 112 17.82 6.02 5.77
CA ALA A 112 16.84 7.09 5.80
C ALA A 112 16.01 7.14 4.52
N LEU A 113 14.70 7.39 4.65
CA LEU A 113 13.78 7.55 3.52
C LEU A 113 13.93 8.93 2.84
N PHE A 114 14.58 9.88 3.54
CA PHE A 114 14.85 11.23 3.08
C PHE A 114 16.28 11.63 3.45
N SER A 115 16.97 12.34 2.57
CA SER A 115 18.32 12.85 2.84
C SER A 115 18.37 14.05 3.80
N GLY A 116 17.22 14.67 4.04
CA GLY A 116 17.08 15.83 4.93
C GLY A 116 15.70 16.46 4.86
N PRO A 117 15.49 17.56 5.62
CA PRO A 117 14.19 18.24 5.71
C PRO A 117 13.74 18.84 4.38
N GLU A 118 14.65 19.26 3.53
CA GLU A 118 14.35 19.81 2.20
C GLU A 118 13.77 18.75 1.29
N GLU A 119 14.38 17.56 1.24
CA GLU A 119 13.85 16.44 0.47
C GLU A 119 12.51 15.97 1.03
N TYR A 120 12.36 15.90 2.36
CA TYR A 120 11.08 15.59 2.99
C TYR A 120 9.99 16.56 2.52
N ALA A 121 10.25 17.88 2.55
CA ALA A 121 9.28 18.89 2.11
C ALA A 121 8.94 18.74 0.61
N MET A 122 9.93 18.47 -0.23
CA MET A 122 9.72 18.24 -1.66
C MET A 122 8.91 16.98 -1.95
N VAL A 123 9.13 15.89 -1.22
CA VAL A 123 8.35 14.66 -1.37
C VAL A 123 6.92 14.84 -0.86
N ARG A 124 6.71 15.66 0.18
CA ARG A 124 5.36 16.05 0.63
C ARG A 124 4.61 16.82 -0.46
N LEU A 125 5.28 17.77 -1.10
CA LEU A 125 4.71 18.52 -2.23
C LEU A 125 4.43 17.60 -3.41
N PHE A 126 5.35 16.71 -3.74
CA PHE A 126 5.16 15.70 -4.79
C PHE A 126 3.89 14.87 -4.55
N ASP A 127 3.71 14.31 -3.33
CA ASP A 127 2.53 13.51 -3.00
C ASP A 127 1.24 14.32 -3.12
N ALA A 128 1.24 15.59 -2.71
CA ALA A 128 0.08 16.49 -2.82
C ALA A 128 -0.29 16.80 -4.28
N CYS A 129 0.70 16.89 -5.17
CA CYS A 129 0.50 17.18 -6.60
C CYS A 129 0.29 15.91 -7.44
N PHE A 130 0.69 14.74 -6.95
CA PHE A 130 0.63 13.51 -7.73
C PHE A 130 -0.82 13.03 -7.89
N THR A 131 -1.25 12.90 -9.13
CA THR A 131 -2.67 12.76 -9.52
C THR A 131 -3.27 11.38 -9.27
N VAL A 132 -3.30 10.96 -8.01
CA VAL A 132 -3.90 9.68 -7.60
C VAL A 132 -5.40 9.62 -7.95
N ASP A 133 -6.13 10.73 -7.81
CA ASP A 133 -7.58 10.74 -7.97
C ASP A 133 -8.04 10.53 -9.41
N MET A 134 -7.33 11.07 -10.39
CA MET A 134 -7.69 10.89 -11.79
C MET A 134 -7.53 9.43 -12.21
N ILE A 135 -6.40 8.82 -11.85
CA ILE A 135 -6.13 7.40 -12.15
C ILE A 135 -7.10 6.51 -11.39
N ARG A 136 -7.39 6.82 -10.12
CA ARG A 136 -8.32 6.04 -9.27
C ARG A 136 -9.71 5.94 -9.90
N LYS A 137 -10.22 7.01 -10.46
CA LYS A 137 -11.55 7.03 -11.09
C LYS A 137 -11.63 6.09 -12.30
N LEU A 138 -10.57 5.98 -13.09
CA LEU A 138 -10.55 5.09 -14.26
C LEU A 138 -10.70 3.61 -13.91
N PHE A 139 -10.30 3.21 -12.69
CA PHE A 139 -10.30 1.81 -12.27
C PHE A 139 -11.27 1.53 -11.11
N ALA A 140 -12.20 2.43 -10.84
CA ALA A 140 -13.14 2.29 -9.72
C ALA A 140 -14.02 1.03 -9.84
N LEU A 141 -14.51 0.70 -11.04
CA LEU A 141 -15.30 -0.50 -11.27
C LEU A 141 -14.43 -1.77 -11.27
N ASP A 142 -13.18 -1.68 -11.75
CA ASP A 142 -12.25 -2.81 -11.72
C ASP A 142 -11.97 -3.26 -10.28
N ILE A 143 -11.81 -2.30 -9.34
CA ILE A 143 -11.65 -2.61 -7.91
C ILE A 143 -12.91 -3.27 -7.36
N HIS A 144 -14.09 -2.74 -7.68
CA HIS A 144 -15.35 -3.34 -7.26
C HIS A 144 -15.44 -4.81 -7.69
N ASN A 145 -15.11 -5.10 -8.94
CA ASN A 145 -15.20 -6.44 -9.50
C ASN A 145 -14.14 -7.39 -8.92
N ALA A 146 -12.96 -6.87 -8.56
CA ALA A 146 -11.88 -7.64 -7.94
C ALA A 146 -11.99 -7.74 -6.41
N ALA A 147 -12.85 -6.95 -5.77
CA ALA A 147 -13.10 -7.00 -4.34
C ALA A 147 -13.78 -8.31 -3.93
N ARG A 148 -13.59 -8.73 -2.69
CA ARG A 148 -14.30 -9.90 -2.15
C ARG A 148 -15.81 -9.69 -2.29
N PRO A 149 -16.60 -10.74 -2.56
CA PRO A 149 -18.05 -10.62 -2.77
C PRO A 149 -18.76 -9.84 -1.65
N GLU A 150 -18.42 -10.11 -0.40
CA GLU A 150 -18.98 -9.45 0.78
C GLU A 150 -18.63 -7.96 0.89
N ASP A 151 -17.54 -7.52 0.25
CA ASP A 151 -17.07 -6.15 0.28
C ASP A 151 -17.68 -5.28 -0.84
N ARG A 152 -18.18 -5.88 -1.91
CA ARG A 152 -18.67 -5.16 -3.11
C ARG A 152 -19.79 -4.16 -2.81
N PRO A 153 -20.84 -4.50 -2.03
CA PRO A 153 -21.90 -3.55 -1.69
C PRO A 153 -21.36 -2.32 -0.94
N TYR A 154 -20.52 -2.55 0.08
CA TYR A 154 -19.90 -1.47 0.84
C TYR A 154 -18.98 -0.61 -0.02
N TYR A 155 -18.17 -1.24 -0.88
CA TYR A 155 -17.29 -0.52 -1.80
C TYR A 155 -18.09 0.38 -2.73
N ARG A 156 -19.10 -0.14 -3.41
CA ARG A 156 -19.98 0.61 -4.32
C ARG A 156 -20.58 1.83 -3.61
N GLU A 157 -21.33 1.61 -2.55
CA GLU A 157 -21.98 2.68 -1.81
C GLU A 157 -20.99 3.76 -1.37
N SER A 158 -19.88 3.34 -0.74
CA SER A 158 -18.89 4.28 -0.23
C SER A 158 -18.20 5.10 -1.34
N ARG A 159 -17.98 4.52 -2.53
CA ARG A 159 -17.32 5.22 -3.64
C ARG A 159 -18.27 6.12 -4.41
N GLU A 160 -19.46 5.63 -4.74
CA GLU A 160 -20.47 6.43 -5.43
C GLU A 160 -20.86 7.67 -4.60
N GLN A 161 -21.07 7.51 -3.30
CA GLN A 161 -21.45 8.64 -2.42
C GLN A 161 -20.28 9.61 -2.18
N ARG A 162 -19.10 9.12 -1.76
CA ARG A 162 -18.00 9.97 -1.28
C ARG A 162 -17.14 10.57 -2.38
N PHE A 163 -16.84 9.78 -3.42
CA PHE A 163 -15.82 10.18 -4.42
C PHE A 163 -16.44 10.53 -5.76
N LEU A 164 -17.59 9.94 -6.08
CA LEU A 164 -18.23 10.08 -7.37
C LEU A 164 -19.47 10.97 -7.33
N LYS A 165 -19.76 11.57 -6.17
CA LYS A 165 -20.87 12.53 -5.97
C LYS A 165 -22.22 11.99 -6.46
N GLY A 166 -22.49 10.70 -6.19
CA GLY A 166 -23.70 10.02 -6.61
C GLY A 166 -23.67 9.41 -8.02
N THR A 167 -22.56 9.55 -8.74
CA THR A 167 -22.41 8.94 -10.07
C THR A 167 -22.12 7.44 -9.95
N PRO A 168 -22.82 6.56 -10.69
CA PRO A 168 -22.55 5.12 -10.69
C PRO A 168 -21.13 4.79 -11.15
N LEU A 169 -20.56 3.69 -10.64
CA LEU A 169 -19.22 3.23 -11.01
C LEU A 169 -19.08 3.01 -12.52
N GLU A 170 -20.11 2.48 -13.15
CA GLU A 170 -20.16 2.19 -14.58
C GLU A 170 -19.94 3.45 -15.44
N ALA A 171 -20.54 4.57 -15.04
CA ALA A 171 -20.39 5.84 -15.77
C ALA A 171 -18.94 6.39 -15.77
N TYR A 172 -18.11 5.94 -14.83
CA TYR A 172 -16.69 6.33 -14.79
C TYR A 172 -15.79 5.48 -15.66
N VAL A 173 -16.18 4.27 -16.00
CA VAL A 173 -15.40 3.41 -16.91
C VAL A 173 -15.88 3.51 -18.35
N ASP A 174 -17.08 4.00 -18.59
CA ASP A 174 -17.57 4.26 -19.93
C ASP A 174 -16.69 5.31 -20.63
N GLY A 175 -16.18 4.96 -21.82
CA GLY A 175 -15.30 5.82 -22.63
C GLY A 175 -13.95 6.14 -21.93
N ARG A 176 -13.49 5.35 -20.96
CA ARG A 176 -12.23 5.63 -20.24
C ARG A 176 -10.99 5.62 -21.12
N GLU A 177 -11.04 4.92 -22.25
CA GLU A 177 -9.97 4.87 -23.26
C GLU A 177 -9.65 6.28 -23.77
N THR A 178 -10.68 7.11 -23.99
CA THR A 178 -10.51 8.50 -24.47
C THR A 178 -9.86 9.42 -23.43
N ARG A 179 -9.84 9.02 -22.16
CA ARG A 179 -9.23 9.76 -21.05
C ARG A 179 -7.79 9.35 -20.78
N LEU A 180 -7.33 8.20 -21.29
CA LEU A 180 -5.95 7.74 -21.09
C LEU A 180 -4.89 8.73 -21.59
N PRO A 181 -5.02 9.38 -22.77
CA PRO A 181 -4.04 10.37 -23.20
C PRO A 181 -3.82 11.49 -22.18
N VAL A 182 -4.89 12.05 -21.61
CA VAL A 182 -4.81 13.09 -20.59
C VAL A 182 -4.11 12.57 -19.32
N VAL A 183 -4.44 11.35 -18.88
CA VAL A 183 -3.75 10.72 -17.73
C VAL A 183 -2.28 10.53 -18.03
N ARG A 184 -1.94 10.05 -19.23
CA ARG A 184 -0.54 9.85 -19.65
C ARG A 184 0.24 11.17 -19.68
N GLU A 185 -0.39 12.27 -20.07
CA GLU A 185 0.24 13.61 -20.04
C GLU A 185 0.58 14.04 -18.61
N THR A 186 -0.25 13.74 -17.61
CA THR A 186 0.03 14.09 -16.21
C THR A 186 1.28 13.38 -15.64
N LEU A 187 1.75 12.33 -16.32
CA LEU A 187 2.98 11.61 -15.93
C LEU A 187 4.24 12.21 -16.56
N THR A 188 4.13 13.27 -17.35
CA THR A 188 5.28 13.94 -17.99
C THR A 188 6.35 14.39 -16.99
N PRO A 189 6.03 14.95 -15.80
CA PRO A 189 7.07 15.29 -14.82
C PRO A 189 7.90 14.07 -14.36
N LEU A 190 7.27 12.90 -14.21
CA LEU A 190 7.99 11.67 -13.88
C LEU A 190 8.96 11.28 -15.00
N ARG A 191 8.49 11.31 -16.27
CA ARG A 191 9.33 10.98 -17.43
C ARG A 191 10.55 11.89 -17.54
N LEU A 192 10.35 13.20 -17.32
CA LEU A 192 11.43 14.18 -17.34
C LEU A 192 12.46 13.92 -16.24
N GLN A 193 12.03 13.57 -15.03
CA GLN A 193 12.93 13.20 -13.95
C GLN A 193 13.66 11.89 -14.27
N LEU A 194 12.94 10.87 -14.73
CA LEU A 194 13.47 9.54 -15.03
C LEU A 194 14.35 9.48 -16.29
N SER A 195 14.25 10.46 -17.19
CA SER A 195 15.18 10.59 -18.32
C SER A 195 16.58 11.02 -17.89
N ARG A 196 16.71 11.58 -16.67
CA ARG A 196 17.97 12.12 -16.13
C ARG A 196 18.51 11.28 -14.97
N ASN A 197 17.63 10.54 -14.30
CA ASN A 197 17.95 9.81 -13.07
C ASN A 197 17.30 8.42 -13.08
N PRO A 198 17.96 7.43 -12.46
CA PRO A 198 17.38 6.08 -12.36
C PRO A 198 16.11 6.02 -11.47
N PHE A 199 15.96 6.96 -10.53
CA PHE A 199 14.83 7.03 -9.60
C PHE A 199 14.30 8.46 -9.50
N LEU A 200 13.08 8.62 -8.96
CA LEU A 200 12.52 9.95 -8.65
C LEU A 200 13.37 10.67 -7.59
N GLY A 201 13.93 9.92 -6.64
CA GLY A 201 14.89 10.40 -5.66
C GLY A 201 16.30 10.70 -6.21
N GLY A 202 16.54 10.53 -7.51
CA GLY A 202 17.84 10.76 -8.12
C GLY A 202 18.63 9.46 -8.31
N PRO A 203 19.90 9.36 -7.84
CA PRO A 203 20.73 8.16 -8.03
C PRO A 203 20.26 6.97 -7.17
N LYS A 204 19.48 7.19 -6.14
CA LYS A 204 18.93 6.17 -5.24
C LYS A 204 17.45 6.38 -5.06
N PRO A 205 16.67 5.31 -4.77
CA PRO A 205 15.26 5.44 -4.48
C PRO A 205 15.04 6.17 -3.15
N ASN A 206 13.99 6.98 -3.11
CA ASN A 206 13.48 7.60 -1.89
C ASN A 206 11.96 7.38 -1.76
N TYR A 207 11.32 8.01 -0.80
CA TYR A 207 9.90 7.82 -0.57
C TYR A 207 8.99 8.31 -1.71
N ALA A 208 9.46 9.23 -2.59
CA ALA A 208 8.71 9.62 -3.80
C ALA A 208 8.55 8.45 -4.78
N ASP A 209 9.60 7.63 -4.94
CA ASP A 209 9.51 6.41 -5.74
C ASP A 209 8.43 5.47 -5.21
N TYR A 210 8.36 5.30 -3.90
CA TYR A 210 7.39 4.37 -3.28
C TYR A 210 5.96 4.90 -3.34
N ILE A 211 5.77 6.23 -3.29
CA ILE A 211 4.48 6.88 -3.50
C ILE A 211 3.98 6.59 -4.92
N ALA A 212 4.78 6.88 -5.93
CA ALA A 212 4.39 6.70 -7.31
C ALA A 212 4.26 5.22 -7.69
N PHE A 213 5.22 4.39 -7.29
CA PHE A 213 5.18 2.95 -7.54
C PHE A 213 3.97 2.27 -6.87
N GLY A 214 3.62 2.68 -5.65
CA GLY A 214 2.45 2.17 -4.96
C GLY A 214 1.15 2.39 -5.72
N LEU A 215 1.02 3.50 -6.45
CA LEU A 215 -0.12 3.75 -7.32
C LEU A 215 -0.16 2.75 -8.49
N PHE A 216 0.98 2.51 -9.15
CA PHE A 216 1.04 1.57 -10.27
C PHE A 216 0.84 0.13 -9.82
N GLN A 217 1.33 -0.25 -8.66
CA GLN A 217 1.07 -1.57 -8.07
C GLN A 217 -0.43 -1.78 -7.80
N TRP A 218 -1.09 -0.76 -7.25
CA TRP A 218 -2.53 -0.81 -7.07
C TRP A 218 -3.27 -0.95 -8.41
N VAL A 219 -2.88 -0.20 -9.44
CA VAL A 219 -3.48 -0.34 -10.78
C VAL A 219 -3.23 -1.75 -11.35
N ALA A 220 -1.99 -2.24 -11.25
CA ALA A 220 -1.63 -3.58 -11.73
C ALA A 220 -2.41 -4.70 -11.02
N SER A 221 -2.86 -4.50 -9.78
CA SER A 221 -3.66 -5.49 -9.07
C SER A 221 -5.07 -5.66 -9.63
N VAL A 222 -5.62 -4.66 -10.33
CA VAL A 222 -7.05 -4.64 -10.70
C VAL A 222 -7.32 -4.36 -12.19
N ASN A 223 -6.45 -3.64 -12.90
CA ASN A 223 -6.79 -3.08 -14.21
C ASN A 223 -7.30 -4.10 -15.23
N THR A 224 -8.24 -3.67 -16.06
CA THR A 224 -8.71 -4.38 -17.25
C THR A 224 -8.34 -3.63 -18.53
N LEU A 225 -7.65 -2.51 -18.39
CA LEU A 225 -7.14 -1.67 -19.47
C LEU A 225 -5.75 -1.16 -19.08
N PRO A 226 -4.67 -1.48 -19.84
CA PRO A 226 -3.34 -0.98 -19.57
C PRO A 226 -3.29 0.57 -19.63
N PRO A 227 -2.90 1.26 -18.53
CA PRO A 227 -2.94 2.72 -18.51
C PRO A 227 -1.80 3.39 -19.26
N LEU A 228 -0.68 2.68 -19.48
CA LEU A 228 0.55 3.24 -20.03
C LEU A 228 0.74 2.85 -21.49
N ALA A 229 1.31 3.76 -22.26
CA ALA A 229 1.62 3.52 -23.67
C ALA A 229 2.75 2.47 -23.81
N LYS A 230 2.71 1.72 -24.91
CA LYS A 230 3.68 0.66 -25.22
C LYS A 230 5.13 1.15 -25.21
N ASP A 231 5.36 2.35 -25.73
CA ASP A 231 6.66 2.95 -25.97
C ASP A 231 7.18 3.85 -24.84
N ASP A 232 6.49 3.86 -23.69
CA ASP A 232 6.88 4.67 -22.52
C ASP A 232 8.09 4.06 -21.80
N SER A 233 9.25 4.13 -22.43
CA SER A 233 10.47 3.49 -21.95
C SER A 233 11.00 4.04 -20.61
N PRO A 234 10.93 5.36 -20.30
CA PRO A 234 11.39 5.86 -19.00
C PRO A 234 10.58 5.28 -17.83
N LEU A 235 9.25 5.26 -17.95
CA LEU A 235 8.39 4.69 -16.93
C LEU A 235 8.54 3.17 -16.82
N ARG A 236 8.67 2.46 -17.95
CA ARG A 236 8.88 1.01 -17.96
C ARG A 236 10.16 0.65 -17.22
N SER A 237 11.28 1.25 -17.58
CA SER A 237 12.58 0.97 -16.97
C SER A 237 12.61 1.28 -15.48
N TRP A 238 11.93 2.34 -15.06
CA TRP A 238 11.82 2.71 -13.65
C TRP A 238 10.92 1.75 -12.89
N LEU A 239 9.72 1.42 -13.42
CA LEU A 239 8.81 0.46 -12.80
C LEU A 239 9.47 -0.90 -12.59
N ASP A 240 10.20 -1.40 -13.59
CA ASP A 240 10.96 -2.65 -13.49
C ASP A 240 12.04 -2.56 -12.41
N ARG A 241 12.79 -1.46 -12.38
CA ARG A 241 13.86 -1.25 -11.39
C ARG A 241 13.31 -1.18 -9.96
N VAL A 242 12.20 -0.47 -9.75
CA VAL A 242 11.59 -0.39 -8.41
C VAL A 242 10.95 -1.72 -8.01
N ALA A 243 10.34 -2.45 -8.97
CA ALA A 243 9.77 -3.76 -8.70
C ALA A 243 10.81 -4.79 -8.23
N ASP A 244 12.07 -4.66 -8.73
CA ASP A 244 13.18 -5.56 -8.38
C ASP A 244 13.84 -5.22 -7.04
N LEU A 245 13.56 -4.05 -6.45
CA LEU A 245 14.10 -3.71 -5.12
C LEU A 245 13.62 -4.72 -4.07
N TYR A 246 14.45 -4.90 -3.04
CA TYR A 246 14.12 -5.70 -1.84
C TYR A 246 13.67 -7.12 -2.19
N ASP A 247 14.53 -7.82 -2.93
CA ASP A 247 14.31 -9.20 -3.39
C ASP A 247 13.06 -9.36 -4.27
N GLY A 248 12.75 -8.33 -5.07
CA GLY A 248 11.60 -8.35 -5.97
C GLY A 248 10.26 -8.13 -5.26
N LEU A 249 10.24 -7.32 -4.20
CA LEU A 249 9.02 -7.02 -3.42
C LEU A 249 7.82 -6.63 -4.27
N GLY A 250 8.05 -5.96 -5.42
CA GLY A 250 7.00 -5.54 -6.36
C GLY A 250 6.62 -6.60 -7.39
N ARG A 251 7.28 -7.74 -7.41
CA ARG A 251 7.02 -8.80 -8.39
C ARG A 251 5.99 -9.79 -7.87
N ASP A 252 4.85 -9.86 -8.55
CA ASP A 252 3.84 -10.89 -8.31
C ASP A 252 3.26 -11.33 -9.66
N PRO A 253 3.28 -12.62 -10.00
CA PRO A 253 2.81 -13.11 -11.31
C PRO A 253 1.31 -12.89 -11.54
N ARG A 254 0.55 -12.56 -10.51
CA ARG A 254 -0.88 -12.24 -10.61
C ARG A 254 -1.15 -10.78 -11.01
N MET A 255 -0.11 -9.92 -10.99
CA MET A 255 -0.23 -8.53 -11.42
C MET A 255 -0.47 -8.44 -12.92
N LYS A 256 -1.37 -7.56 -13.30
CA LYS A 256 -1.76 -7.34 -14.70
C LYS A 256 -0.82 -6.36 -15.40
N PRO A 257 -0.65 -6.48 -16.73
CA PRO A 257 0.20 -5.56 -17.49
C PRO A 257 -0.24 -4.10 -17.31
N LEU A 258 0.72 -3.21 -17.12
CA LEU A 258 0.50 -1.76 -17.06
C LEU A 258 0.64 -1.08 -18.42
N PHE A 259 1.32 -1.71 -19.36
CA PHE A 259 1.61 -1.17 -20.69
C PHE A 259 0.77 -1.87 -21.75
N GLU A 260 0.39 -1.11 -22.76
CA GLU A 260 -0.20 -1.66 -23.99
C GLU A 260 0.74 -2.69 -24.62
N GLY A 261 0.14 -3.73 -25.26
CA GLY A 261 0.86 -4.83 -25.90
C GLY A 261 1.51 -4.47 -27.23
#